data_13ff87cd61866c9ef64b445b5942722f
#
_entry.id   13ff87cd61866c9ef64b445b5942722f
#
_cell.length_a   1.000
_cell.length_b   1.000
_cell.length_c   1.000
_cell.angle_alpha   90.00
_cell.angle_beta   90.00
_cell.angle_gamma   90.00
#
_symmetry.space_group_name_H-M   'P 1'
#
loop_
_entity.id
_entity.type
_entity.pdbx_description
1 polymer ?
#
loop_
_entity_poly.entity_id
_entity_poly.type
_entity_poly.pdbx_seq_one_letter_code
_entity_poly.pdbx_strand_id
1 'polypeptide(L)'
;PAIKCWIYPGMHGSVSLASAIQESCNYFFNAVGVRLGNLGGTNGESDDATGIAKLAKYASMFGFDQETGIEMDESSPRISDQAEAPSAMGQGNNAYATVQLARYAATIANSGTCYDLTLIDKITDSTGRTIMEKEPVIHDTVEATDSLWNTIHTGMNQMIKQNTYWQDIEIDMAGKTGTAEETGVPSHALFIGYAPYDNPEVAIACRITNGYTSANASLLAKDMIRYIYDLADKDTLITGHASVYDGTISGVRTD
;
A
#
# COMPACT_ATOMS: atom_id res chain seq x y z
N PRO A 1 0.25 23.69 -13.30
CA PRO A 1 -1.19 23.35 -13.25
C PRO A 1 -1.64 23.20 -11.82
N ALA A 2 -2.91 23.62 -11.52
CA ALA A 2 -3.45 23.47 -10.18
C ALA A 2 -3.55 21.98 -9.82
N ILE A 3 -3.10 21.60 -8.60
CA ILE A 3 -3.23 20.26 -8.06
C ILE A 3 -4.72 19.95 -7.86
N LYS A 4 -5.20 18.87 -8.47
CA LYS A 4 -6.60 18.44 -8.40
C LYS A 4 -6.69 17.11 -7.66
N CYS A 5 -7.71 16.99 -6.80
CA CYS A 5 -8.06 15.69 -6.23
C CYS A 5 -8.92 14.89 -7.21
N TRP A 6 -8.98 13.56 -7.04
CA TRP A 6 -9.79 12.67 -7.87
C TRP A 6 -11.28 13.04 -7.87
N ILE A 7 -11.78 13.60 -6.77
CA ILE A 7 -13.19 14.03 -6.62
C ILE A 7 -13.53 15.34 -7.38
N TYR A 8 -12.54 16.00 -8.00
CA TYR A 8 -12.77 17.26 -8.70
C TYR A 8 -13.90 17.15 -9.75
N PRO A 9 -14.85 18.11 -9.88
CA PRO A 9 -14.89 19.46 -9.24
C PRO A 9 -15.39 19.50 -7.80
N GLY A 10 -15.78 18.41 -7.19
CA GLY A 10 -16.04 18.33 -5.75
C GLY A 10 -14.76 18.53 -4.92
N MET A 11 -14.92 18.49 -3.60
CA MET A 11 -13.80 18.61 -2.66
C MET A 11 -14.09 17.88 -1.36
N HIS A 12 -13.04 17.36 -0.71
CA HIS A 12 -13.15 16.71 0.61
C HIS A 12 -13.29 17.71 1.78
N GLY A 13 -13.25 19.03 1.50
CA GLY A 13 -13.24 20.05 2.55
C GLY A 13 -11.95 20.07 3.35
N SER A 14 -12.05 20.35 4.65
CA SER A 14 -10.91 20.30 5.57
C SER A 14 -10.65 18.86 6.00
N VAL A 15 -9.46 18.34 5.73
CA VAL A 15 -9.07 16.96 6.05
C VAL A 15 -7.90 16.95 7.05
N SER A 16 -7.98 16.05 8.03
CA SER A 16 -6.85 15.64 8.87
C SER A 16 -6.00 14.60 8.13
N LEU A 17 -4.86 14.17 8.69
CA LEU A 17 -4.08 13.08 8.11
C LEU A 17 -4.90 11.78 8.03
N ALA A 18 -5.61 11.39 9.09
CA ALA A 18 -6.45 10.19 9.09
C ALA A 18 -7.52 10.25 8.00
N SER A 19 -8.27 11.37 7.91
CA SER A 19 -9.31 11.52 6.88
C SER A 19 -8.71 11.65 5.47
N ALA A 20 -7.51 12.21 5.31
CA ALA A 20 -6.83 12.24 4.02
C ALA A 20 -6.43 10.84 3.53
N ILE A 21 -6.02 9.94 4.44
CA ILE A 21 -5.77 8.52 4.14
C ILE A 21 -7.08 7.83 3.79
N GLN A 22 -8.11 7.99 4.63
CA GLN A 22 -9.45 7.42 4.43
C GLN A 22 -10.02 7.77 3.05
N GLU A 23 -10.03 9.07 2.71
CA GLU A 23 -10.61 9.62 1.47
C GLU A 23 -9.66 9.53 0.26
N SER A 24 -8.45 9.02 0.43
CA SER A 24 -7.45 9.00 -0.66
C SER A 24 -7.22 10.40 -1.26
N CYS A 25 -7.06 11.42 -0.43
CA CYS A 25 -7.05 12.82 -0.85
C CYS A 25 -5.75 13.18 -1.58
N ASN A 26 -5.76 13.15 -2.90
CA ASN A 26 -4.59 13.50 -3.72
C ASN A 26 -4.08 14.92 -3.43
N TYR A 27 -4.98 15.88 -3.22
CA TYR A 27 -4.59 17.26 -2.90
C TYR A 27 -3.75 17.33 -1.62
N PHE A 28 -4.16 16.62 -0.55
CA PHE A 28 -3.43 16.60 0.72
C PHE A 28 -2.00 16.08 0.53
N PHE A 29 -1.83 14.92 -0.11
CA PHE A 29 -0.52 14.30 -0.27
C PHE A 29 0.37 15.06 -1.28
N ASN A 30 -0.19 15.59 -2.35
CA ASN A 30 0.53 16.51 -3.23
C ASN A 30 1.04 17.75 -2.47
N ALA A 31 0.19 18.33 -1.61
CA ALA A 31 0.59 19.48 -0.79
C ALA A 31 1.69 19.12 0.24
N VAL A 32 1.69 17.88 0.76
CA VAL A 32 2.79 17.36 1.59
C VAL A 32 4.08 17.29 0.78
N GLY A 33 4.05 16.71 -0.44
CA GLY A 33 5.22 16.67 -1.33
C GLY A 33 5.83 18.05 -1.56
N VAL A 34 5.02 19.01 -2.00
CA VAL A 34 5.45 20.40 -2.20
C VAL A 34 6.06 21.02 -0.93
N ARG A 35 5.44 20.78 0.24
CA ARG A 35 5.97 21.29 1.52
C ARG A 35 7.30 20.67 1.92
N LEU A 36 7.55 19.42 1.55
CA LEU A 36 8.85 18.78 1.76
C LEU A 36 9.95 19.49 0.98
N GLY A 37 9.68 19.94 -0.24
CA GLY A 37 10.58 20.77 -1.04
C GLY A 37 10.81 22.17 -0.45
N ASN A 38 9.79 22.76 0.19
CA ASN A 38 9.86 24.11 0.74
C ASN A 38 10.55 24.23 2.12
N LEU A 39 10.70 23.13 2.86
CA LEU A 39 11.28 23.14 4.22
C LEU A 39 12.75 23.54 4.29
N GLY A 40 13.38 23.96 3.20
CA GLY A 40 14.76 24.46 3.15
C GLY A 40 14.93 25.75 2.31
N GLY A 41 13.87 26.24 1.68
CA GLY A 41 13.91 27.39 0.79
C GLY A 41 13.68 28.73 1.51
N THR A 42 14.53 29.72 1.24
CA THR A 42 14.43 31.09 1.80
C THR A 42 13.41 31.96 1.04
N ASN A 43 12.90 31.55 -0.10
CA ASN A 43 12.10 32.37 -1.02
C ASN A 43 10.69 31.84 -1.36
N GLY A 44 10.20 30.80 -0.67
CA GLY A 44 8.84 30.27 -0.90
C GLY A 44 8.64 29.47 -2.20
N GLU A 45 9.71 29.23 -2.95
CA GLU A 45 9.69 28.33 -4.12
C GLU A 45 9.96 26.89 -3.66
N SER A 46 9.21 25.92 -4.21
CA SER A 46 9.43 24.49 -3.98
C SER A 46 10.69 24.05 -4.70
N ASP A 47 11.55 23.32 -4.02
CA ASP A 47 12.68 22.64 -4.62
C ASP A 47 12.35 21.14 -4.77
N ASP A 48 11.96 20.74 -5.97
CA ASP A 48 11.63 19.36 -6.33
C ASP A 48 12.71 18.37 -5.89
N ALA A 49 13.98 18.71 -6.07
CA ALA A 49 15.08 17.83 -5.71
C ALA A 49 15.15 17.59 -4.19
N THR A 50 14.93 18.63 -3.37
CA THR A 50 14.85 18.51 -1.92
C THR A 50 13.63 17.71 -1.49
N GLY A 51 12.46 17.92 -2.11
CA GLY A 51 11.25 17.16 -1.85
C GLY A 51 11.41 15.68 -2.15
N ILE A 52 11.92 15.36 -3.32
CA ILE A 52 12.23 13.98 -3.77
C ILE A 52 13.26 13.31 -2.84
N ALA A 53 14.33 13.99 -2.48
CA ALA A 53 15.35 13.41 -1.58
C ALA A 53 14.76 13.05 -0.20
N LYS A 54 13.85 13.85 0.33
CA LYS A 54 13.17 13.55 1.59
C LYS A 54 12.18 12.38 1.44
N LEU A 55 11.41 12.32 0.34
CA LEU A 55 10.53 11.18 0.07
C LEU A 55 11.35 9.89 -0.08
N ALA A 56 12.45 9.94 -0.85
CA ALA A 56 13.33 8.80 -1.05
C ALA A 56 13.94 8.30 0.27
N LYS A 57 14.37 9.21 1.16
CA LYS A 57 14.87 8.84 2.48
C LYS A 57 13.88 7.96 3.26
N TYR A 58 12.62 8.38 3.35
CA TYR A 58 11.62 7.59 4.06
C TYR A 58 11.24 6.33 3.29
N ALA A 59 11.16 6.38 1.96
CA ALA A 59 10.90 5.20 1.15
C ALA A 59 11.98 4.12 1.37
N SER A 60 13.26 4.51 1.49
CA SER A 60 14.36 3.58 1.82
C SER A 60 14.17 2.93 3.19
N MET A 61 13.74 3.69 4.22
CA MET A 61 13.46 3.13 5.55
C MET A 61 12.32 2.09 5.53
N PHE A 62 11.40 2.18 4.57
CA PHE A 62 10.39 1.15 4.30
C PHE A 62 10.91 0.06 3.35
N GLY A 63 12.18 0.07 3.00
CA GLY A 63 12.85 -0.93 2.18
C GLY A 63 12.55 -0.85 0.68
N PHE A 64 12.07 0.30 0.17
CA PHE A 64 11.75 0.47 -1.24
C PHE A 64 12.95 0.76 -2.15
N ASP A 65 14.17 0.78 -1.63
CA ASP A 65 15.41 0.99 -2.38
C ASP A 65 16.14 -0.31 -2.73
N GLN A 66 15.71 -1.45 -2.19
CA GLN A 66 16.33 -2.74 -2.44
C GLN A 66 15.32 -3.90 -2.38
N GLU A 67 15.69 -5.02 -2.92
CA GLU A 67 14.95 -6.27 -2.88
C GLU A 67 14.65 -6.69 -1.44
N THR A 68 13.63 -7.51 -1.24
CA THR A 68 13.15 -7.86 0.11
C THR A 68 13.98 -8.92 0.80
N GLY A 69 14.85 -9.62 0.05
CA GLY A 69 15.63 -10.75 0.54
C GLY A 69 14.92 -12.11 0.50
N ILE A 70 13.69 -12.16 -0.03
CA ILE A 70 12.95 -13.41 -0.22
C ILE A 70 13.72 -14.35 -1.17
N GLU A 71 13.64 -15.66 -0.94
CA GLU A 71 14.38 -16.66 -1.71
C GLU A 71 13.73 -16.94 -3.09
N MET A 72 13.31 -15.89 -3.77
CA MET A 72 12.75 -15.91 -5.13
C MET A 72 13.28 -14.71 -5.93
N ASP A 73 13.25 -14.81 -7.25
CA ASP A 73 13.62 -13.68 -8.11
C ASP A 73 12.64 -12.52 -7.91
N GLU A 74 13.18 -11.35 -7.65
CA GLU A 74 12.44 -10.10 -7.50
C GLU A 74 12.84 -9.11 -8.60
N SER A 75 11.90 -8.26 -9.01
CA SER A 75 12.25 -7.08 -9.81
C SER A 75 12.91 -6.04 -8.92
N SER A 76 14.06 -5.52 -9.35
CA SER A 76 14.73 -4.44 -8.62
C SER A 76 13.83 -3.22 -8.52
N PRO A 77 13.65 -2.65 -7.32
CA PRO A 77 12.77 -1.53 -7.09
C PRO A 77 13.33 -0.22 -7.63
N ARG A 78 12.44 0.74 -7.81
CA ARG A 78 12.81 2.11 -8.11
C ARG A 78 11.95 3.08 -7.33
N ILE A 79 12.56 3.89 -6.48
CA ILE A 79 11.94 5.06 -5.87
C ILE A 79 11.90 6.18 -6.92
N SER A 80 10.80 6.91 -6.97
CA SER A 80 10.65 8.01 -7.92
C SER A 80 11.70 9.10 -7.71
N ASP A 81 12.30 9.51 -8.80
CA ASP A 81 13.21 10.66 -8.92
C ASP A 81 12.58 11.84 -9.69
N GLN A 82 11.27 11.79 -9.91
CA GLN A 82 10.49 12.80 -10.64
C GLN A 82 9.53 13.51 -9.70
N ALA A 83 9.34 14.81 -9.89
CA ALA A 83 8.36 15.68 -9.26
C ALA A 83 7.78 15.23 -7.89
N GLU A 84 8.12 15.93 -6.82
CA GLU A 84 7.78 15.56 -5.44
C GLU A 84 6.26 15.42 -5.19
N ALA A 85 5.44 16.29 -5.81
CA ALA A 85 4.00 16.29 -5.57
C ALA A 85 3.33 14.99 -6.05
N PRO A 86 3.42 14.54 -7.31
CA PRO A 86 2.84 13.26 -7.73
C PRO A 86 3.53 12.06 -7.05
N SER A 87 4.83 12.13 -6.76
CA SER A 87 5.55 11.05 -6.07
C SER A 87 5.05 10.84 -4.65
N ALA A 88 4.64 11.91 -3.94
CA ALA A 88 4.09 11.84 -2.59
C ALA A 88 2.73 11.12 -2.49
N MET A 89 2.01 10.96 -3.60
CA MET A 89 0.79 10.16 -3.65
C MET A 89 0.97 8.80 -4.36
N GLY A 90 2.21 8.39 -4.60
CA GLY A 90 2.54 7.09 -5.19
C GLY A 90 2.57 7.06 -6.71
N GLN A 91 2.41 8.19 -7.39
CA GLN A 91 2.62 8.35 -8.84
C GLN A 91 4.11 8.64 -9.15
N GLY A 92 4.40 9.23 -10.30
CA GLY A 92 5.77 9.41 -10.76
C GLY A 92 6.28 8.14 -11.45
N ASN A 93 7.58 7.87 -11.32
CA ASN A 93 8.21 6.68 -11.90
C ASN A 93 8.57 5.61 -10.85
N ASN A 94 7.84 5.57 -9.72
CA ASN A 94 7.94 4.49 -8.75
C ASN A 94 7.69 3.12 -9.42
N ALA A 95 8.51 2.12 -9.09
CA ALA A 95 8.33 0.74 -9.54
C ALA A 95 8.71 -0.23 -8.42
N TYR A 96 7.75 -1.04 -7.97
CA TYR A 96 7.92 -1.96 -6.86
C TYR A 96 7.31 -3.32 -7.17
N ALA A 97 7.95 -4.39 -6.72
CA ALA A 97 7.36 -5.71 -6.71
C ALA A 97 6.21 -5.80 -5.69
N THR A 98 5.22 -6.66 -5.94
CA THR A 98 4.09 -6.82 -5.02
C THR A 98 4.53 -7.28 -3.63
N VAL A 99 5.60 -8.08 -3.54
CA VAL A 99 6.18 -8.50 -2.26
C VAL A 99 6.75 -7.33 -1.45
N GLN A 100 7.30 -6.31 -2.11
CA GLN A 100 7.75 -5.08 -1.44
C GLN A 100 6.58 -4.28 -0.87
N LEU A 101 5.43 -4.26 -1.55
CA LEU A 101 4.20 -3.67 -1.01
C LEU A 101 3.67 -4.46 0.19
N ALA A 102 3.83 -5.80 0.22
CA ALA A 102 3.48 -6.62 1.38
C ALA A 102 4.42 -6.31 2.57
N ARG A 103 5.74 -6.18 2.34
CA ARG A 103 6.71 -5.72 3.35
C ARG A 103 6.33 -4.35 3.91
N TYR A 104 5.96 -3.42 3.04
CA TYR A 104 5.49 -2.09 3.43
C TYR A 104 4.23 -2.16 4.31
N ALA A 105 3.24 -2.97 3.93
CA ALA A 105 2.03 -3.18 4.73
C ALA A 105 2.36 -3.78 6.11
N ALA A 106 3.29 -4.74 6.19
CA ALA A 106 3.76 -5.34 7.44
C ALA A 106 4.50 -4.31 8.32
N THR A 107 5.33 -3.46 7.72
CA THR A 107 6.04 -2.38 8.43
C THR A 107 5.07 -1.35 9.02
N ILE A 108 4.00 -1.01 8.30
CA ILE A 108 2.93 -0.17 8.86
C ILE A 108 2.23 -0.91 10.00
N ALA A 109 1.82 -2.16 9.79
CA ALA A 109 1.07 -2.95 10.76
C ALA A 109 1.76 -3.05 12.13
N ASN A 110 3.10 -3.15 12.14
CA ASN A 110 3.91 -3.25 13.36
C ASN A 110 4.46 -1.90 13.87
N SER A 111 3.97 -0.78 13.32
CA SER A 111 4.37 0.57 13.72
C SER A 111 5.85 0.88 13.48
N GLY A 112 6.40 0.43 12.34
CA GLY A 112 7.65 0.96 11.80
C GLY A 112 8.83 0.01 11.70
N THR A 113 8.75 -1.24 12.18
CA THR A 113 9.86 -2.19 12.02
C THR A 113 9.80 -2.83 10.63
N CYS A 114 10.76 -2.53 9.78
CA CYS A 114 10.92 -3.14 8.47
C CYS A 114 11.83 -4.37 8.58
N TYR A 115 11.35 -5.52 8.11
CA TYR A 115 12.11 -6.78 8.12
C TYR A 115 12.56 -7.17 6.71
N ASP A 116 13.71 -7.84 6.62
CA ASP A 116 14.01 -8.68 5.46
C ASP A 116 13.04 -9.86 5.44
N LEU A 117 12.58 -10.24 4.25
CA LEU A 117 11.59 -11.29 4.10
C LEU A 117 12.26 -12.65 3.83
N THR A 118 11.59 -13.71 4.21
CA THR A 118 12.00 -15.10 3.92
C THR A 118 10.77 -15.97 3.78
N LEU A 119 10.84 -16.98 2.88
CA LEU A 119 9.86 -18.06 2.77
C LEU A 119 10.24 -19.26 3.64
N ILE A 120 11.45 -19.24 4.21
CA ILE A 120 11.99 -20.36 4.99
C ILE A 120 11.89 -19.99 6.46
N ASP A 121 10.97 -20.61 7.18
CA ASP A 121 10.91 -20.55 8.64
C ASP A 121 11.99 -21.42 9.25
N LYS A 122 12.00 -22.72 8.90
CA LYS A 122 12.97 -23.69 9.43
C LYS A 122 13.23 -24.81 8.46
N ILE A 123 14.37 -25.47 8.63
CA ILE A 123 14.74 -26.71 7.94
C ILE A 123 14.83 -27.82 8.97
N THR A 124 14.18 -28.96 8.70
CA THR A 124 14.23 -30.15 9.55
C THR A 124 14.84 -31.34 8.80
N ASP A 125 15.45 -32.26 9.54
CA ASP A 125 15.86 -33.55 8.98
C ASP A 125 14.67 -34.52 8.83
N SER A 126 14.94 -35.71 8.29
CA SER A 126 13.91 -36.73 8.07
C SER A 126 13.26 -37.29 9.36
N THR A 127 13.83 -37.00 10.53
CA THR A 127 13.27 -37.33 11.85
C THR A 127 12.44 -36.21 12.47
N GLY A 128 12.35 -35.05 11.81
CA GLY A 128 11.67 -33.85 12.32
C GLY A 128 12.54 -32.98 13.23
N ARG A 129 13.82 -33.29 13.41
CA ARG A 129 14.73 -32.45 14.21
C ARG A 129 15.11 -31.20 13.42
N THR A 130 14.97 -30.03 14.04
CA THR A 130 15.38 -28.76 13.44
C THR A 130 16.90 -28.74 13.18
N ILE A 131 17.29 -28.51 11.91
CA ILE A 131 18.67 -28.31 11.48
C ILE A 131 19.00 -26.82 11.49
N MET A 132 18.06 -26.00 11.05
CA MET A 132 18.20 -24.55 10.96
C MET A 132 16.84 -23.90 11.21
N GLU A 133 16.83 -22.81 11.92
CA GLU A 133 15.70 -21.90 12.09
C GLU A 133 16.13 -20.49 11.69
N LYS A 134 15.29 -19.76 10.98
CA LYS A 134 15.59 -18.41 10.54
C LYS A 134 15.15 -17.43 11.63
N GLU A 135 16.08 -16.63 12.09
CA GLU A 135 15.77 -15.51 12.96
C GLU A 135 15.32 -14.30 12.12
N PRO A 136 14.32 -13.53 12.59
CA PRO A 136 13.92 -12.30 11.91
C PRO A 136 15.07 -11.30 11.83
N VAL A 137 15.31 -10.75 10.64
CA VAL A 137 16.33 -9.73 10.40
C VAL A 137 15.64 -8.38 10.21
N ILE A 138 15.94 -7.42 11.08
CA ILE A 138 15.46 -6.04 10.93
C ILE A 138 16.29 -5.38 9.84
N HIS A 139 15.61 -4.93 8.79
CA HIS A 139 16.17 -4.16 7.71
C HIS A 139 16.40 -2.69 8.13
N ASP A 140 15.35 -2.05 8.65
CA ASP A 140 15.38 -0.67 9.14
C ASP A 140 14.21 -0.43 10.12
N THR A 141 14.21 0.74 10.76
CA THR A 141 13.13 1.17 11.66
C THR A 141 12.70 2.58 11.32
N VAL A 142 11.41 2.74 11.02
CA VAL A 142 10.78 4.05 10.79
C VAL A 142 10.35 4.62 12.13
N GLU A 143 11.19 5.46 12.71
CA GLU A 143 10.89 6.11 13.99
C GLU A 143 9.80 7.17 13.81
N ALA A 144 8.69 7.00 14.52
CA ALA A 144 7.61 7.97 14.63
C ALA A 144 6.94 7.87 16.00
N THR A 145 6.16 8.89 16.38
CA THR A 145 5.41 8.84 17.64
C THR A 145 4.23 7.88 17.55
N ASP A 146 3.84 7.28 18.68
CA ASP A 146 2.64 6.43 18.76
C ASP A 146 1.39 7.16 18.25
N SER A 147 1.28 8.46 18.51
CA SER A 147 0.17 9.28 18.02
C SER A 147 0.13 9.35 16.49
N LEU A 148 1.30 9.40 15.81
CA LEU A 148 1.36 9.40 14.36
C LEU A 148 0.99 8.02 13.80
N TRP A 149 1.53 6.94 14.35
CA TRP A 149 1.17 5.58 13.96
C TRP A 149 -0.32 5.33 14.15
N ASN A 150 -0.87 5.66 15.32
CA ASN A 150 -2.31 5.55 15.57
C ASN A 150 -3.17 6.34 14.57
N THR A 151 -2.69 7.51 14.13
CA THR A 151 -3.39 8.30 13.11
C THR A 151 -3.40 7.60 11.75
N ILE A 152 -2.29 7.00 11.35
CA ILE A 152 -2.17 6.22 10.10
C ILE A 152 -3.07 4.99 10.16
N HIS A 153 -2.97 4.20 11.21
CA HIS A 153 -3.81 3.01 11.43
C HIS A 153 -5.30 3.35 11.41
N THR A 154 -5.69 4.43 12.10
CA THR A 154 -7.07 4.91 12.11
C THR A 154 -7.55 5.27 10.70
N GLY A 155 -6.76 6.02 9.92
CA GLY A 155 -7.13 6.38 8.56
C GLY A 155 -7.30 5.17 7.64
N MET A 156 -6.42 4.17 7.76
CA MET A 156 -6.51 2.92 7.01
C MET A 156 -7.70 2.05 7.42
N ASN A 157 -8.01 1.98 8.71
CA ASN A 157 -9.19 1.26 9.21
C ASN A 157 -10.50 1.96 8.79
N GLN A 158 -10.55 3.30 8.86
CA GLN A 158 -11.70 4.07 8.39
C GLN A 158 -11.94 3.88 6.89
N MET A 159 -10.90 3.75 6.07
CA MET A 159 -11.04 3.44 4.65
C MET A 159 -11.75 2.09 4.43
N ILE A 160 -11.42 1.05 5.19
CA ILE A 160 -12.12 -0.23 5.15
C ILE A 160 -13.59 -0.06 5.53
N LYS A 161 -13.86 0.58 6.67
CA LYS A 161 -15.22 0.76 7.21
C LYS A 161 -16.14 1.61 6.33
N GLN A 162 -15.58 2.54 5.57
CA GLN A 162 -16.34 3.42 4.67
C GLN A 162 -16.79 2.72 3.39
N ASN A 163 -16.01 1.79 2.87
CA ASN A 163 -16.28 1.18 1.58
C ASN A 163 -17.27 0.03 1.66
N THR A 164 -18.31 0.08 0.83
CA THR A 164 -19.42 -0.86 0.85
C THR A 164 -19.02 -2.31 0.57
N TYR A 165 -18.01 -2.54 -0.24
CA TYR A 165 -17.50 -3.89 -0.54
C TYR A 165 -16.72 -4.54 0.61
N TRP A 166 -16.45 -3.80 1.71
CA TRP A 166 -15.85 -4.34 2.94
C TRP A 166 -16.85 -4.52 4.09
N GLN A 167 -18.11 -4.07 3.96
CA GLN A 167 -19.08 -4.04 5.07
C GLN A 167 -19.43 -5.42 5.64
N ASP A 168 -19.25 -6.48 4.87
CA ASP A 168 -19.52 -7.86 5.25
C ASP A 168 -18.25 -8.64 5.63
N ILE A 169 -17.12 -7.98 5.87
CA ILE A 169 -15.91 -8.62 6.42
C ILE A 169 -16.10 -8.87 7.92
N GLU A 170 -15.86 -10.10 8.33
CA GLU A 170 -16.11 -10.56 9.70
C GLU A 170 -14.98 -10.24 10.67
N ILE A 171 -13.85 -9.74 10.17
CA ILE A 171 -12.67 -9.36 10.96
C ILE A 171 -12.36 -7.88 10.78
N ASP A 172 -12.08 -7.16 11.87
CA ASP A 172 -11.65 -5.76 11.76
C ASP A 172 -10.22 -5.71 11.19
N MET A 173 -10.01 -4.85 10.21
CA MET A 173 -8.75 -4.73 9.50
C MET A 173 -8.46 -3.29 9.07
N ALA A 174 -7.26 -3.05 8.61
CA ALA A 174 -6.87 -1.77 8.03
C ALA A 174 -6.30 -1.99 6.63
N GLY A 175 -6.50 -1.03 5.75
CA GLY A 175 -6.00 -1.12 4.39
C GLY A 175 -6.00 0.19 3.63
N LYS A 176 -5.43 0.16 2.43
CA LYS A 176 -5.43 1.28 1.50
C LYS A 176 -5.54 0.79 0.07
N THR A 177 -6.49 1.37 -0.63
CA THR A 177 -6.70 1.18 -2.08
C THR A 177 -5.70 2.02 -2.88
N GLY A 178 -5.37 1.55 -4.07
CA GLY A 178 -4.57 2.29 -5.03
C GLY A 178 -5.03 2.02 -6.46
N THR A 179 -5.12 3.07 -7.25
CA THR A 179 -5.35 2.99 -8.68
C THR A 179 -4.18 3.67 -9.38
N ALA A 180 -3.31 2.90 -10.01
CA ALA A 180 -2.15 3.43 -10.71
C ALA A 180 -2.46 3.59 -12.20
N GLU A 181 -2.34 4.82 -12.69
CA GLU A 181 -2.56 5.15 -14.10
C GLU A 181 -1.28 4.97 -14.89
N GLU A 182 -1.42 4.33 -16.06
CA GLU A 182 -0.37 4.20 -17.05
C GLU A 182 -0.93 4.62 -18.43
N THR A 183 -0.13 5.38 -19.19
CA THR A 183 -0.59 5.91 -20.47
C THR A 183 -0.83 4.80 -21.50
N GLY A 184 -2.02 4.75 -22.07
CA GLY A 184 -2.37 3.83 -23.16
C GLY A 184 -2.86 2.45 -22.73
N VAL A 185 -2.96 2.18 -21.43
CA VAL A 185 -3.52 0.94 -20.88
C VAL A 185 -4.53 1.22 -19.76
N PRO A 186 -5.42 0.28 -19.44
CA PRO A 186 -6.29 0.42 -18.27
C PRO A 186 -5.47 0.55 -16.97
N SER A 187 -6.01 1.28 -16.00
CA SER A 187 -5.38 1.45 -14.69
C SER A 187 -5.12 0.13 -13.99
N HIS A 188 -4.04 0.05 -13.22
CA HIS A 188 -3.75 -1.09 -12.35
C HIS A 188 -4.52 -0.95 -11.05
N ALA A 189 -5.14 -2.04 -10.60
CA ALA A 189 -5.80 -2.12 -9.31
C ALA A 189 -4.80 -2.58 -8.24
N LEU A 190 -4.76 -1.87 -7.12
CA LEU A 190 -3.89 -2.18 -6.00
C LEU A 190 -4.66 -2.13 -4.67
N PHE A 191 -4.23 -2.96 -3.76
CA PHE A 191 -4.63 -2.92 -2.36
C PHE A 191 -3.48 -3.38 -1.48
N ILE A 192 -3.29 -2.70 -0.36
CA ILE A 192 -2.45 -3.16 0.75
C ILE A 192 -3.26 -3.12 2.03
N GLY A 193 -2.99 -4.02 2.96
CA GLY A 193 -3.67 -4.02 4.26
C GLY A 193 -3.10 -5.03 5.23
N TYR A 194 -3.69 -5.07 6.41
CA TYR A 194 -3.35 -6.04 7.44
C TYR A 194 -4.57 -6.38 8.31
N ALA A 195 -4.55 -7.54 8.90
CA ALA A 195 -5.57 -8.05 9.81
C ALA A 195 -4.95 -8.91 10.92
N PRO A 196 -5.59 -9.00 12.12
CA PRO A 196 -6.62 -8.10 12.64
C PRO A 196 -6.12 -6.67 12.85
N TYR A 197 -7.03 -5.70 12.99
CA TYR A 197 -6.66 -4.30 13.20
C TYR A 197 -5.88 -4.05 14.50
N ASP A 198 -6.40 -4.59 15.63
CA ASP A 198 -5.83 -4.33 16.96
C ASP A 198 -4.57 -5.18 17.26
N ASN A 199 -4.43 -6.34 16.64
CA ASN A 199 -3.28 -7.23 16.82
C ASN A 199 -2.91 -7.84 15.47
N PRO A 200 -2.18 -7.13 14.61
CA PRO A 200 -1.86 -7.59 13.26
C PRO A 200 -1.08 -8.91 13.23
N GLU A 201 -1.59 -9.87 12.47
CA GLU A 201 -0.97 -11.19 12.25
C GLU A 201 -0.62 -11.42 10.77
N VAL A 202 -1.40 -10.82 9.87
CA VAL A 202 -1.25 -10.97 8.42
C VAL A 202 -1.21 -9.61 7.75
N ALA A 203 -0.18 -9.37 6.95
CA ALA A 203 -0.14 -8.28 5.99
C ALA A 203 -0.37 -8.81 4.56
N ILE A 204 -1.08 -8.05 3.76
CA ILE A 204 -1.46 -8.45 2.41
C ILE A 204 -1.20 -7.31 1.42
N ALA A 205 -0.75 -7.68 0.22
CA ALA A 205 -0.70 -6.79 -0.93
C ALA A 205 -1.27 -7.51 -2.15
N CYS A 206 -2.17 -6.83 -2.86
CA CYS A 206 -2.76 -7.32 -4.09
C CYS A 206 -2.53 -6.32 -5.21
N ARG A 207 -2.11 -6.82 -6.39
CA ARG A 207 -1.99 -6.05 -7.62
C ARG A 207 -2.64 -6.82 -8.77
N ILE A 208 -3.57 -6.18 -9.47
CA ILE A 208 -4.15 -6.70 -10.71
C ILE A 208 -3.74 -5.77 -11.84
N THR A 209 -2.88 -6.26 -12.72
CA THR A 209 -2.44 -5.51 -13.91
C THR A 209 -3.66 -5.27 -14.79
N ASN A 210 -3.84 -4.00 -15.21
CA ASN A 210 -5.01 -3.57 -15.98
C ASN A 210 -6.35 -3.92 -15.29
N GLY A 211 -6.35 -3.87 -13.94
CA GLY A 211 -7.49 -4.26 -13.11
C GLY A 211 -8.61 -3.21 -13.03
N TYR A 212 -8.48 -2.11 -13.73
CA TYR A 212 -9.42 -0.98 -13.90
C TYR A 212 -9.66 -0.15 -12.64
N THR A 213 -10.11 -0.76 -11.56
CA THR A 213 -10.44 -0.08 -10.30
C THR A 213 -9.85 -0.83 -9.12
N SER A 214 -9.42 -0.11 -8.09
CA SER A 214 -8.90 -0.65 -6.84
C SER A 214 -9.89 -1.58 -6.12
N ALA A 215 -11.19 -1.45 -6.36
CA ALA A 215 -12.21 -2.35 -5.84
C ALA A 215 -11.93 -3.82 -6.19
N ASN A 216 -11.42 -4.11 -7.40
CA ASN A 216 -11.11 -5.48 -7.83
C ASN A 216 -9.96 -6.09 -7.00
N ALA A 217 -8.91 -5.32 -6.70
CA ALA A 217 -7.83 -5.78 -5.81
C ALA A 217 -8.29 -5.90 -4.37
N SER A 218 -9.22 -5.05 -3.93
CA SER A 218 -9.83 -5.11 -2.61
C SER A 218 -10.70 -6.35 -2.42
N LEU A 219 -11.51 -6.72 -3.41
CA LEU A 219 -12.33 -7.93 -3.36
C LEU A 219 -11.44 -9.18 -3.31
N LEU A 220 -10.36 -9.23 -4.11
CA LEU A 220 -9.38 -10.30 -4.04
C LEU A 220 -8.75 -10.40 -2.64
N ALA A 221 -8.32 -9.27 -2.07
CA ALA A 221 -7.76 -9.24 -0.73
C ALA A 221 -8.75 -9.70 0.34
N LYS A 222 -10.02 -9.31 0.22
CA LYS A 222 -11.10 -9.75 1.12
C LYS A 222 -11.28 -11.27 1.08
N ASP A 223 -11.32 -11.86 -0.10
CA ASP A 223 -11.45 -13.30 -0.26
C ASP A 223 -10.22 -14.04 0.31
N MET A 224 -9.02 -13.50 0.12
CA MET A 224 -7.80 -14.05 0.73
C MET A 224 -7.83 -13.98 2.26
N ILE A 225 -8.26 -12.88 2.85
CA ILE A 225 -8.41 -12.74 4.31
C ILE A 225 -9.46 -13.72 4.83
N ARG A 226 -10.60 -13.86 4.17
CA ARG A 226 -11.62 -14.85 4.52
C ARG A 226 -11.09 -16.28 4.48
N TYR A 227 -10.28 -16.60 3.47
CA TYR A 227 -9.63 -17.91 3.37
C TYR A 227 -8.62 -18.14 4.51
N ILE A 228 -7.76 -17.17 4.80
CA ILE A 228 -6.70 -17.28 5.82
C ILE A 228 -7.30 -17.48 7.22
N TYR A 229 -8.39 -16.79 7.52
CA TYR A 229 -9.05 -16.85 8.84
C TYR A 229 -10.22 -17.85 8.92
N ASP A 230 -10.42 -18.69 7.88
CA ASP A 230 -11.50 -19.68 7.79
C ASP A 230 -12.89 -19.08 8.02
N LEU A 231 -13.11 -17.87 7.48
CA LEU A 231 -14.37 -17.12 7.61
C LEU A 231 -15.38 -17.48 6.51
N ALA A 232 -14.97 -18.17 5.45
CA ALA A 232 -15.84 -18.62 4.37
C ALA A 232 -15.33 -19.93 3.78
N ASP A 233 -16.25 -20.75 3.27
CA ASP A 233 -15.89 -21.97 2.56
C ASP A 233 -15.10 -21.60 1.29
N LYS A 234 -13.92 -22.22 1.12
CA LYS A 234 -13.02 -21.98 -0.02
C LYS A 234 -13.72 -22.20 -1.37
N ASP A 235 -14.68 -23.13 -1.44
CA ASP A 235 -15.41 -23.43 -2.68
C ASP A 235 -16.40 -22.32 -3.04
N THR A 236 -16.75 -21.45 -2.08
CA THR A 236 -17.54 -20.22 -2.33
C THR A 236 -16.67 -19.03 -2.74
N LEU A 237 -15.40 -19.02 -2.34
CA LEU A 237 -14.44 -17.96 -2.69
C LEU A 237 -13.87 -18.14 -4.09
N ILE A 238 -13.69 -19.41 -4.54
CA ILE A 238 -13.11 -19.74 -5.85
C ILE A 238 -14.24 -20.14 -6.80
N THR A 239 -14.81 -19.17 -7.48
CA THR A 239 -15.93 -19.39 -8.42
C THR A 239 -15.53 -19.96 -9.78
N GLY A 240 -14.22 -20.12 -10.05
CA GLY A 240 -13.68 -20.89 -11.17
C GLY A 240 -13.65 -20.17 -12.53
N HIS A 241 -14.16 -18.95 -12.65
CA HIS A 241 -14.17 -18.22 -13.90
C HIS A 241 -13.71 -16.77 -13.71
N ALA A 242 -12.58 -16.42 -14.34
CA ALA A 242 -12.23 -15.01 -14.51
C ALA A 242 -13.20 -14.37 -15.52
N SER A 243 -13.73 -13.20 -15.21
CA SER A 243 -14.47 -12.40 -16.17
C SER A 243 -13.55 -12.02 -17.35
N VAL A 244 -13.98 -12.32 -18.57
CA VAL A 244 -13.24 -11.90 -19.76
C VAL A 244 -13.57 -10.43 -20.00
N TYR A 245 -12.51 -9.61 -20.14
CA TYR A 245 -12.67 -8.22 -20.53
C TYR A 245 -13.19 -8.14 -21.98
N ASP A 246 -14.34 -7.53 -22.18
CA ASP A 246 -14.99 -7.39 -23.50
C ASP A 246 -14.73 -6.03 -24.16
N GLY A 247 -13.85 -5.21 -23.60
CA GLY A 247 -13.51 -3.89 -24.16
C GLY A 247 -14.51 -2.77 -23.87
N THR A 248 -15.59 -3.02 -23.13
CA THR A 248 -16.70 -2.07 -22.94
C THR A 248 -16.70 -1.36 -21.59
N ILE A 249 -15.56 -1.13 -20.97
CA ILE A 249 -15.53 -0.38 -19.69
C ILE A 249 -15.61 1.11 -19.96
N SER A 250 -16.78 1.67 -19.76
CA SER A 250 -16.96 3.10 -19.56
C SER A 250 -16.31 3.47 -18.21
N GLY A 251 -15.23 4.27 -18.26
CA GLY A 251 -14.46 4.62 -17.07
C GLY A 251 -15.24 5.51 -16.09
N VAL A 252 -16.02 4.89 -15.23
CA VAL A 252 -16.44 5.52 -13.98
C VAL A 252 -15.42 5.07 -12.93
N ARG A 253 -14.51 5.97 -12.55
CA ARG A 253 -13.70 5.81 -11.34
C ARG A 253 -14.65 5.71 -10.15
N THR A 254 -14.57 4.62 -9.41
CA THR A 254 -15.22 4.39 -8.11
C THR A 254 -14.15 4.15 -7.07
N ASP A 255 -13.20 5.09 -6.97
CA ASP A 255 -12.22 5.08 -5.86
C ASP A 255 -12.79 5.75 -4.64
#